data_08c17d740e2fb157371262820754c933
#
_entry.id   08c17d740e2fb157371262820754c933
#
_cell.length_a   1.000
_cell.length_b   1.000
_cell.length_c   1.000
_cell.angle_alpha   90.00
_cell.angle_beta   90.00
_cell.angle_gamma   90.00
#
_symmetry.space_group_name_H-M   'P 1'
#
loop_
_entity.id
_entity.type
_entity.pdbx_description
1 polymer ?
#
loop_
_entity_poly.entity_id
_entity_poly.type
_entity_poly.pdbx_seq_one_letter_code
_entity_poly.pdbx_strand_id
1 'polypeptide(L)'
;EGLPEEQGPVTTLQAEVHQWIGDIGVRYFDPLTNMAMLTEEVGEVARIMARRYGEQSEKESDKARDLGEELADVLFVVLCLANQTGTDLQAAWERRMEAKTARDARRHKDNPKLG
;
A
#
# COMPACT_ATOMS: atom_id res chain seq x y z
N GLU A 1 -21.76 15.08 -10.16
CA GLU A 1 -22.13 14.47 -8.93
C GLU A 1 -20.93 14.06 -8.10
N GLY A 2 -20.95 14.39 -6.82
CA GLY A 2 -19.87 14.05 -5.94
C GLY A 2 -19.79 12.55 -5.65
N LEU A 3 -18.64 12.12 -5.18
CA LEU A 3 -18.46 10.76 -4.76
C LEU A 3 -19.32 10.50 -3.51
N PRO A 4 -19.96 9.36 -3.43
CA PRO A 4 -20.69 9.02 -2.21
C PRO A 4 -19.75 9.02 -1.00
N GLU A 5 -20.27 9.45 0.15
CA GLU A 5 -19.47 9.50 1.35
C GLU A 5 -18.99 8.12 1.78
N GLU A 6 -19.79 7.10 1.46
CA GLU A 6 -19.46 5.74 1.84
C GLU A 6 -18.34 5.13 1.00
N GLN A 7 -17.82 5.85 -0.01
CA GLN A 7 -16.73 5.32 -0.81
C GLN A 7 -15.43 5.16 -0.02
N GLY A 8 -15.22 6.03 0.96
CA GLY A 8 -14.13 5.89 1.88
C GLY A 8 -12.77 6.34 1.35
N PRO A 9 -11.76 6.27 2.23
CA PRO A 9 -10.44 6.84 1.93
C PRO A 9 -9.68 6.12 0.83
N VAL A 10 -9.82 4.80 0.70
CA VAL A 10 -9.07 4.09 -0.34
C VAL A 10 -9.63 4.45 -1.71
N THR A 11 -10.95 4.56 -1.84
CA THR A 11 -11.58 5.00 -3.09
C THR A 11 -11.07 6.38 -3.47
N THR A 12 -10.96 7.28 -2.50
CA THR A 12 -10.46 8.62 -2.74
C THR A 12 -9.03 8.59 -3.27
N LEU A 13 -8.18 7.75 -2.67
CA LEU A 13 -6.80 7.62 -3.14
C LEU A 13 -6.75 7.02 -4.55
N GLN A 14 -7.58 6.03 -4.84
CA GLN A 14 -7.64 5.47 -6.19
C GLN A 14 -8.03 6.52 -7.21
N ALA A 15 -9.00 7.35 -6.87
CA ALA A 15 -9.45 8.43 -7.76
C ALA A 15 -8.34 9.47 -7.96
N GLU A 16 -7.63 9.81 -6.91
CA GLU A 16 -6.54 10.77 -6.99
C GLU A 16 -5.43 10.28 -7.92
N VAL A 17 -5.05 9.03 -7.76
CA VAL A 17 -4.01 8.43 -8.61
C VAL A 17 -4.48 8.38 -10.05
N HIS A 18 -5.73 7.98 -10.27
CA HIS A 18 -6.25 7.88 -11.63
C HIS A 18 -6.24 9.23 -12.33
N GLN A 19 -6.64 10.28 -11.62
CA GLN A 19 -6.63 11.62 -12.19
C GLN A 19 -5.20 12.08 -12.48
N TRP A 20 -4.29 11.82 -11.55
CA TRP A 20 -2.88 12.19 -11.72
C TRP A 20 -2.27 11.48 -12.94
N ILE A 21 -2.56 10.19 -13.12
CA ILE A 21 -2.05 9.45 -14.28
C ILE A 21 -2.56 10.10 -15.58
N GLY A 22 -3.85 10.46 -15.62
CA GLY A 22 -4.41 11.08 -16.82
C GLY A 22 -3.83 12.46 -17.10
N ASP A 23 -3.61 13.25 -16.06
CA ASP A 23 -3.17 14.65 -16.23
C ASP A 23 -1.67 14.77 -16.43
N ILE A 24 -0.89 13.97 -15.72
CA ILE A 24 0.57 14.13 -15.64
C ILE A 24 1.27 12.92 -16.25
N GLY A 25 0.87 11.71 -15.84
CA GLY A 25 1.56 10.50 -16.21
C GLY A 25 1.24 9.99 -17.61
N VAL A 26 0.21 10.53 -18.23
CA VAL A 26 -0.28 10.19 -19.55
C VAL A 26 -1.04 8.86 -19.57
N ARG A 27 -0.46 7.77 -19.07
CA ARG A 27 -1.12 6.48 -19.00
C ARG A 27 -0.44 5.60 -17.97
N TYR A 28 -1.13 4.53 -17.57
CA TYR A 28 -0.51 3.51 -16.73
C TYR A 28 0.52 2.74 -17.51
N PHE A 29 1.56 2.29 -16.84
CA PHE A 29 2.42 1.28 -17.39
C PHE A 29 1.67 -0.04 -17.54
N ASP A 30 2.18 -0.93 -18.37
CA ASP A 30 1.68 -2.29 -18.47
C ASP A 30 1.58 -2.92 -17.08
N PRO A 31 0.53 -3.69 -16.78
CA PRO A 31 0.39 -4.29 -15.44
C PRO A 31 1.60 -5.10 -14.97
N LEU A 32 2.25 -5.83 -15.87
CA LEU A 32 3.44 -6.59 -15.48
C LEU A 32 4.61 -5.67 -15.17
N THR A 33 4.72 -4.54 -15.87
CA THR A 33 5.73 -3.54 -15.55
C THR A 33 5.46 -2.94 -14.18
N ASN A 34 4.20 -2.62 -13.89
CA ASN A 34 3.84 -2.10 -12.57
C ASN A 34 4.08 -3.13 -11.47
N MET A 35 3.89 -4.41 -11.77
CA MET A 35 4.21 -5.45 -10.78
C MET A 35 5.71 -5.49 -10.49
N ALA A 36 6.54 -5.35 -11.52
CA ALA A 36 7.99 -5.29 -11.32
C ALA A 36 8.36 -4.06 -10.49
N MET A 37 7.73 -2.92 -10.77
CA MET A 37 7.97 -1.70 -10.01
C MET A 37 7.56 -1.85 -8.55
N LEU A 38 6.45 -2.55 -8.30
CA LEU A 38 6.03 -2.82 -6.91
C LEU A 38 7.10 -3.62 -6.18
N THR A 39 7.66 -4.62 -6.83
CA THR A 39 8.72 -5.43 -6.23
C THR A 39 9.94 -4.57 -5.91
N GLU A 40 10.30 -3.65 -6.81
CA GLU A 40 11.42 -2.74 -6.58
C GLU A 40 11.15 -1.82 -5.39
N GLU A 41 9.95 -1.24 -5.32
CA GLU A 41 9.60 -0.33 -4.24
C GLU A 41 9.58 -1.05 -2.89
N VAL A 42 9.06 -2.27 -2.86
CA VAL A 42 9.09 -3.09 -1.65
C VAL A 42 10.54 -3.38 -1.26
N GLY A 43 11.40 -3.64 -2.23
CA GLY A 43 12.82 -3.86 -1.98
C GLY A 43 13.48 -2.64 -1.34
N GLU A 44 13.12 -1.43 -1.79
CA GLU A 44 13.66 -0.21 -1.20
C GLU A 44 13.24 -0.06 0.26
N VAL A 45 11.98 -0.36 0.57
CA VAL A 45 11.50 -0.34 1.95
C VAL A 45 12.26 -1.38 2.77
N ALA A 46 12.41 -2.60 2.24
CA ALA A 46 13.11 -3.67 2.94
C ALA A 46 14.54 -3.28 3.25
N ARG A 47 15.21 -2.62 2.30
CA ARG A 47 16.59 -2.18 2.49
C ARG A 47 16.71 -1.17 3.62
N ILE A 48 15.83 -0.18 3.66
CA ILE A 48 15.85 0.83 4.72
C ILE A 48 15.57 0.18 6.07
N MET A 49 14.57 -0.69 6.12
CA MET A 49 14.21 -1.35 7.37
C MET A 49 15.35 -2.22 7.89
N ALA A 50 16.00 -2.98 6.99
CA ALA A 50 17.10 -3.85 7.39
C ALA A 50 18.28 -3.06 7.93
N ARG A 51 18.52 -1.88 7.37
CA ARG A 51 19.68 -1.06 7.78
C ARG A 51 19.41 -0.21 9.01
N ARG A 52 18.20 0.27 9.18
CA ARG A 52 17.86 1.08 10.35
C ARG A 52 17.56 0.26 11.59
N TYR A 53 16.91 -0.88 11.40
CA TYR A 53 16.39 -1.65 12.52
C TYR A 53 16.97 -3.07 12.57
N GLY A 54 17.80 -3.44 11.59
CA GLY A 54 18.43 -4.73 11.57
C GLY A 54 19.87 -4.64 12.01
N GLU A 55 20.65 -5.67 11.66
CA GLU A 55 22.07 -5.75 12.06
C GLU A 55 23.01 -5.13 11.04
N GLN A 56 22.52 -4.78 9.86
CA GLN A 56 23.35 -4.20 8.82
C GLN A 56 23.58 -2.73 9.09
N SER A 57 24.76 -2.25 8.70
CA SER A 57 25.10 -0.84 8.84
C SER A 57 24.34 -0.02 7.81
N GLU A 58 23.80 1.11 8.25
CA GLU A 58 23.11 2.05 7.38
C GLU A 58 24.14 2.91 6.64
N LYS A 59 24.02 2.99 5.31
CA LYS A 59 24.88 3.87 4.53
C LYS A 59 24.45 5.31 4.71
N GLU A 60 25.41 6.24 4.54
CA GLU A 60 25.08 7.66 4.64
C GLU A 60 23.94 8.06 3.71
N SER A 61 23.97 7.54 2.47
CA SER A 61 22.91 7.86 1.50
C SER A 61 21.55 7.36 1.95
N ASP A 62 21.51 6.27 2.72
CA ASP A 62 20.24 5.69 3.19
C ASP A 62 19.70 6.44 4.40
N LYS A 63 20.58 7.07 5.19
CA LYS A 63 20.15 7.83 6.37
C LYS A 63 19.28 9.01 6.01
N ALA A 64 19.48 9.56 4.81
CA ALA A 64 18.68 10.70 4.34
C ALA A 64 17.33 10.27 3.77
N ARG A 65 17.09 8.98 3.58
CA ARG A 65 15.87 8.50 2.96
C ARG A 65 14.74 8.48 3.96
N ASP A 66 13.58 8.92 3.51
CA ASP A 66 12.37 8.99 4.33
C ASP A 66 11.59 7.70 4.14
N LEU A 67 11.47 6.92 5.21
CA LEU A 67 10.71 5.67 5.17
C LEU A 67 9.26 5.92 4.76
N GLY A 68 8.68 7.04 5.22
CA GLY A 68 7.31 7.38 4.86
C GLY A 68 7.14 7.55 3.36
N GLU A 69 8.10 8.23 2.71
CA GLU A 69 8.04 8.40 1.27
C GLU A 69 8.17 7.08 0.53
N GLU A 70 9.04 6.20 1.00
CA GLU A 70 9.19 4.88 0.38
C GLU A 70 7.95 4.03 0.55
N LEU A 71 7.30 4.09 1.71
CA LEU A 71 6.04 3.39 1.91
C LEU A 71 4.94 3.98 1.03
N ALA A 72 4.94 5.30 0.86
CA ALA A 72 3.97 5.95 -0.04
C ALA A 72 4.18 5.51 -1.49
N ASP A 73 5.44 5.31 -1.90
CA ASP A 73 5.72 4.83 -3.25
C ASP A 73 5.18 3.41 -3.46
N VAL A 74 5.28 2.55 -2.45
CA VAL A 74 4.67 1.23 -2.52
C VAL A 74 3.16 1.36 -2.70
N LEU A 75 2.53 2.20 -1.88
CA LEU A 75 1.09 2.39 -1.95
C LEU A 75 0.67 2.93 -3.32
N PHE A 76 1.43 3.88 -3.88
CA PHE A 76 1.13 4.43 -5.19
C PHE A 76 1.05 3.33 -6.25
N VAL A 77 2.01 2.42 -6.27
CA VAL A 77 2.01 1.35 -7.26
C VAL A 77 0.84 0.39 -7.03
N VAL A 78 0.53 0.09 -5.77
CA VAL A 78 -0.63 -0.74 -5.44
C VAL A 78 -1.91 -0.10 -5.98
N LEU A 79 -2.05 1.21 -5.80
CA LEU A 79 -3.23 1.94 -6.29
C LEU A 79 -3.29 1.91 -7.81
N CYS A 80 -2.15 2.06 -8.49
CA CYS A 80 -2.10 1.93 -9.95
C CYS A 80 -2.58 0.56 -10.41
N LEU A 81 -2.09 -0.49 -9.75
CA LEU A 81 -2.49 -1.86 -10.11
C LEU A 81 -3.99 -2.07 -9.89
N ALA A 82 -4.52 -1.56 -8.77
CA ALA A 82 -5.94 -1.68 -8.51
C ALA A 82 -6.75 -0.96 -9.59
N ASN A 83 -6.35 0.25 -9.95
CA ASN A 83 -7.08 1.04 -10.93
C ASN A 83 -7.07 0.37 -12.31
N GLN A 84 -5.91 -0.06 -12.77
CA GLN A 84 -5.80 -0.59 -14.12
C GLN A 84 -6.41 -1.99 -14.27
N THR A 85 -6.65 -2.69 -13.18
CA THR A 85 -7.31 -4.00 -13.21
C THR A 85 -8.78 -3.90 -12.85
N GLY A 86 -9.30 -2.69 -12.62
CA GLY A 86 -10.71 -2.52 -12.25
C GLY A 86 -11.04 -3.07 -10.87
N THR A 87 -10.08 -3.08 -9.97
CA THR A 87 -10.26 -3.61 -8.63
C THR A 87 -10.76 -2.52 -7.69
N ASP A 88 -11.88 -2.78 -7.02
CA ASP A 88 -12.40 -1.91 -5.96
C ASP A 88 -11.63 -2.23 -4.68
N LEU A 89 -10.56 -1.51 -4.46
CA LEU A 89 -9.66 -1.79 -3.35
C LEU A 89 -10.28 -1.41 -2.00
N GLN A 90 -11.17 -0.41 -1.99
CA GLN A 90 -11.87 -0.05 -0.75
C GLN A 90 -12.73 -1.22 -0.27
N ALA A 91 -13.51 -1.81 -1.17
CA ALA A 91 -14.35 -2.94 -0.81
C ALA A 91 -13.50 -4.14 -0.36
N ALA A 92 -12.40 -4.39 -1.07
CA ALA A 92 -11.50 -5.48 -0.70
C ALA A 92 -10.89 -5.23 0.67
N TRP A 93 -10.49 -3.99 0.94
CA TRP A 93 -9.93 -3.61 2.24
C TRP A 93 -10.92 -3.88 3.36
N GLU A 94 -12.18 -3.44 3.17
CA GLU A 94 -13.20 -3.63 4.18
C GLU A 94 -13.48 -5.10 4.45
N ARG A 95 -13.55 -5.90 3.38
CA ARG A 95 -13.74 -7.36 3.54
C ARG A 95 -12.59 -8.00 4.30
N ARG A 96 -11.36 -7.59 3.99
CA ARG A 96 -10.19 -8.16 4.66
C ARG A 96 -10.13 -7.77 6.13
N MET A 97 -10.46 -6.52 6.43
CA MET A 97 -10.47 -6.09 7.82
C MET A 97 -11.55 -6.80 8.62
N GLU A 98 -12.72 -6.98 8.03
CA GLU A 98 -13.80 -7.71 8.68
C GLU A 98 -13.39 -9.15 8.96
N ALA A 99 -12.80 -9.81 7.96
CA ALA A 99 -12.36 -11.19 8.12
C ALA A 99 -11.26 -11.32 9.16
N LYS A 100 -10.30 -10.40 9.15
CA LYS A 100 -9.22 -10.41 10.15
C LYS A 100 -9.75 -10.17 11.54
N THR A 101 -10.66 -9.23 11.67
CA THR A 101 -11.24 -8.91 12.98
C THR A 101 -11.99 -10.09 13.55
N ALA A 102 -12.83 -10.75 12.73
CA ALA A 102 -13.59 -11.90 13.20
C ALA A 102 -12.65 -13.04 13.63
N ARG A 103 -11.63 -13.31 12.83
CA ARG A 103 -10.68 -14.38 13.14
C ARG A 103 -9.86 -14.08 14.39
N ASP A 104 -9.30 -12.88 14.46
CA ASP A 104 -8.34 -12.54 15.50
C ASP A 104 -9.02 -12.19 16.81
N ALA A 105 -10.22 -11.63 16.76
CA ALA A 105 -10.99 -11.39 17.99
C ALA A 105 -11.25 -12.70 18.72
N ARG A 106 -11.63 -13.75 17.97
CA ARG A 106 -11.85 -15.06 18.57
C ARG A 106 -10.55 -15.64 19.09
N ARG A 107 -9.49 -15.56 18.27
CA ARG A 107 -8.19 -16.13 18.63
C ARG A 107 -7.63 -15.49 19.89
N HIS A 108 -7.68 -14.16 19.97
CA HIS A 108 -7.15 -13.45 21.12
C HIS A 108 -7.99 -13.67 22.38
N LYS A 109 -9.30 -13.76 22.22
CA LYS A 109 -10.18 -14.02 23.33
C LYS A 109 -9.88 -15.38 23.97
N ASP A 110 -9.54 -16.38 23.14
CA ASP A 110 -9.29 -17.73 23.60
C ASP A 110 -7.84 -17.94 24.04
N ASN A 111 -6.98 -16.96 23.86
CA ASN A 111 -5.57 -17.06 24.20
C ASN A 111 -5.31 -16.44 25.57
N PRO A 112 -5.04 -17.24 26.62
CA PRO A 112 -4.84 -16.68 27.95
C PRO A 112 -3.61 -15.79 28.07
N LYS A 113 -2.67 -15.87 27.13
CA LYS A 113 -1.49 -15.01 27.16
C LYS A 113 -1.81 -13.58 26.73
N LEU A 114 -2.91 -13.37 26.00
CA LEU A 114 -3.29 -12.05 25.50
C LEU A 114 -4.46 -11.45 26.23
N GLY A 115 -5.19 -12.27 26.95
CA GLY A 115 -6.40 -11.87 27.67
C GLY A 115 -6.18 -11.23 29.03
#